data_cc4dd39ce53076c990263c20ac4f8850
#
_entry.id   cc4dd39ce53076c990263c20ac4f8850
#
_cell.length_a   1.000
_cell.length_b   1.000
_cell.length_c   1.000
_cell.angle_alpha   90.00
_cell.angle_beta   90.00
_cell.angle_gamma   90.00
#
_symmetry.space_group_name_H-M   'P 1'
#
loop_
_entity.id
_entity.type
_entity.pdbx_description
1 polymer ?
#
loop_
_entity_poly.entity_id
_entity_poly.type
_entity_poly.pdbx_seq_one_letter_code
_entity_poly.pdbx_strand_id
1 'polypeptide(L)'
;MSENTYEVRDLRRDYVGRTVLSLPSLTVREGERLALVGPSGAGKSTLLRLLNFLEPPTAGSIRFRGMEVPSGSAPIELRRQVTTVFQRPVLLDADVTTNACYGLRLRGLRRDAQVRVLLERVGLGPLMHSRARRLSAGEMQRVALARALLVEPRVLLLDEPTANLDPYNVGLIEEIVGEHCRQHGTTVILVTHNIFQAKRMAERTGLMLSGEIVELGATKDFFETPRDPRTAAFLRGDIVG
;
A
#
# COMPACT_ATOMS: atom_id res chain seq x y z
N MET A 1 -16.88 1.19 18.82
CA MET A 1 -16.81 0.26 17.68
C MET A 1 -15.83 0.88 16.69
N SER A 2 -14.76 0.20 16.31
CA SER A 2 -13.85 0.73 15.32
C SER A 2 -14.59 0.82 13.98
N GLU A 3 -14.65 2.00 13.38
CA GLU A 3 -15.21 2.17 12.05
C GLU A 3 -14.32 1.45 11.03
N ASN A 4 -14.94 0.82 10.03
CA ASN A 4 -14.23 0.20 8.95
C ASN A 4 -13.76 1.27 7.96
N THR A 5 -12.48 1.21 7.59
CA THR A 5 -11.94 2.02 6.49
C THR A 5 -12.45 1.52 5.14
N TYR A 6 -12.41 0.19 4.93
CA TYR A 6 -12.99 -0.44 3.73
C TYR A 6 -13.94 -1.56 4.12
N GLU A 7 -15.06 -1.63 3.40
CA GLU A 7 -15.94 -2.79 3.30
C GLU A 7 -16.13 -3.10 1.82
N VAL A 8 -15.69 -4.27 1.43
CA VAL A 8 -15.76 -4.79 0.06
C VAL A 8 -16.76 -5.93 0.03
N ARG A 9 -17.65 -5.96 -0.98
CA ARG A 9 -18.65 -7.02 -1.15
C ARG A 9 -18.70 -7.45 -2.60
N ASP A 10 -18.58 -8.77 -2.84
CA ASP A 10 -18.67 -9.44 -4.13
C ASP A 10 -17.83 -8.76 -5.22
N LEU A 11 -16.66 -8.22 -4.82
CA LEU A 11 -15.81 -7.42 -5.67
C LEU A 11 -15.16 -8.27 -6.75
N ARG A 12 -15.42 -7.90 -8.01
CA ARG A 12 -14.86 -8.58 -9.17
C ARG A 12 -14.18 -7.60 -10.10
N ARG A 13 -13.04 -8.01 -10.68
CA ARG A 13 -12.37 -7.28 -11.74
C ARG A 13 -11.98 -8.22 -12.86
N ASP A 14 -12.48 -7.91 -14.06
CA ASP A 14 -12.16 -8.62 -15.30
C ASP A 14 -11.31 -7.74 -16.20
N TYR A 15 -10.35 -8.33 -16.92
CA TYR A 15 -9.63 -7.72 -18.03
C TYR A 15 -9.71 -8.65 -19.24
N VAL A 16 -10.17 -8.11 -20.37
CA VAL A 16 -10.25 -8.84 -21.64
C VAL A 16 -10.87 -10.25 -21.49
N GLY A 17 -12.01 -10.32 -20.79
CA GLY A 17 -12.74 -11.57 -20.58
C GLY A 17 -12.16 -12.53 -19.52
N ARG A 18 -11.05 -12.17 -18.88
CA ARG A 18 -10.45 -12.96 -17.79
C ARG A 18 -10.71 -12.31 -16.44
N THR A 19 -11.26 -13.06 -15.50
CA THR A 19 -11.36 -12.62 -14.10
C THR A 19 -9.95 -12.62 -13.46
N VAL A 20 -9.52 -11.45 -12.97
CA VAL A 20 -8.23 -11.26 -12.30
C VAL A 20 -8.40 -11.13 -10.79
N LEU A 21 -9.58 -10.70 -10.36
CA LEU A 21 -9.91 -10.56 -8.93
C LEU A 21 -11.37 -10.97 -8.70
N SER A 22 -11.59 -11.77 -7.66
CA SER A 22 -12.91 -12.18 -7.20
C SER A 22 -12.88 -12.32 -5.67
N LEU A 23 -13.43 -11.35 -4.96
CA LEU A 23 -13.43 -11.29 -3.50
C LEU A 23 -14.87 -11.22 -3.00
N PRO A 24 -15.39 -12.27 -2.34
CA PRO A 24 -16.73 -12.25 -1.73
C PRO A 24 -16.85 -11.12 -0.67
N SER A 25 -15.81 -10.97 0.16
CA SER A 25 -15.77 -9.89 1.14
C SER A 25 -14.36 -9.58 1.58
N LEU A 26 -14.13 -8.30 1.93
CA LEU A 26 -12.93 -7.86 2.64
C LEU A 26 -13.30 -6.67 3.52
N THR A 27 -12.94 -6.75 4.80
CA THR A 27 -13.08 -5.63 5.73
C THR A 27 -11.71 -5.22 6.24
N VAL A 28 -11.42 -3.92 6.20
CA VAL A 28 -10.22 -3.31 6.76
C VAL A 28 -10.63 -2.26 7.78
N ARG A 29 -10.13 -2.37 9.00
CA ARG A 29 -10.47 -1.46 10.11
C ARG A 29 -9.68 -0.16 10.02
N GLU A 30 -10.19 0.89 10.66
CA GLU A 30 -9.45 2.16 10.77
C GLU A 30 -8.17 1.96 11.61
N GLY A 31 -7.05 2.51 11.09
CA GLY A 31 -5.73 2.37 11.72
C GLY A 31 -5.07 0.99 11.59
N GLU A 32 -5.76 0.01 10.99
CA GLU A 32 -5.23 -1.35 10.81
C GLU A 32 -4.06 -1.38 9.83
N ARG A 33 -3.10 -2.24 10.12
CA ARG A 33 -2.03 -2.63 9.19
C ARG A 33 -2.30 -4.04 8.68
N LEU A 34 -2.79 -4.11 7.45
CA LEU A 34 -3.10 -5.35 6.74
C LEU A 34 -2.01 -5.67 5.72
N ALA A 35 -1.50 -6.90 5.70
CA ALA A 35 -0.66 -7.39 4.61
C ALA A 35 -1.39 -8.45 3.79
N LEU A 36 -1.20 -8.40 2.48
CA LEU A 36 -1.62 -9.45 1.55
C LEU A 36 -0.38 -9.99 0.85
N VAL A 37 -0.10 -11.26 1.09
CA VAL A 37 1.02 -11.97 0.48
C VAL A 37 0.52 -12.89 -0.64
N GLY A 38 1.41 -13.32 -1.52
CA GLY A 38 1.08 -14.26 -2.59
C GLY A 38 2.00 -14.10 -3.80
N PRO A 39 1.96 -15.04 -4.75
CA PRO A 39 2.82 -15.03 -5.92
C PRO A 39 2.52 -13.85 -6.85
N SER A 40 3.41 -13.62 -7.82
CA SER A 40 3.18 -12.65 -8.89
C SER A 40 1.94 -13.05 -9.70
N GLY A 41 1.13 -12.06 -10.09
CA GLY A 41 -0.12 -12.34 -10.82
C GLY A 41 -1.31 -12.76 -9.95
N ALA A 42 -1.18 -12.87 -8.62
CA ALA A 42 -2.27 -13.24 -7.73
C ALA A 42 -3.40 -12.20 -7.61
N GLY A 43 -3.30 -11.03 -8.26
CA GLY A 43 -4.33 -9.98 -8.21
C GLY A 43 -4.06 -8.86 -7.19
N LYS A 44 -2.95 -8.91 -6.44
CA LYS A 44 -2.62 -7.98 -5.35
C LYS A 44 -2.63 -6.51 -5.79
N SER A 45 -1.87 -6.15 -6.82
CA SER A 45 -1.82 -4.77 -7.35
C SER A 45 -3.15 -4.34 -7.98
N THR A 46 -3.92 -5.28 -8.55
CA THR A 46 -5.29 -5.02 -9.03
C THR A 46 -6.19 -4.60 -7.89
N LEU A 47 -6.15 -5.31 -6.76
CA LEU A 47 -6.90 -4.93 -5.56
C LEU A 47 -6.52 -3.52 -5.10
N LEU A 48 -5.22 -3.19 -5.03
CA LEU A 48 -4.79 -1.84 -4.62
C LEU A 48 -5.32 -0.75 -5.57
N ARG A 49 -5.38 -1.01 -6.90
CA ARG A 49 -5.94 -0.04 -7.86
C ARG A 49 -7.43 0.20 -7.66
N LEU A 50 -8.19 -0.84 -7.28
CA LEU A 50 -9.60 -0.70 -6.93
C LEU A 50 -9.78 0.07 -5.61
N LEU A 51 -8.99 -0.24 -4.59
CA LEU A 51 -9.04 0.44 -3.29
C LEU A 51 -8.53 1.89 -3.34
N ASN A 52 -7.68 2.24 -4.31
CA ASN A 52 -7.24 3.62 -4.59
C ASN A 52 -8.17 4.35 -5.58
N PHE A 53 -9.27 3.72 -5.97
CA PHE A 53 -10.26 4.29 -6.90
C PHE A 53 -9.65 4.72 -8.25
N LEU A 54 -8.56 4.08 -8.68
CA LEU A 54 -7.95 4.31 -10.00
C LEU A 54 -8.70 3.59 -11.10
N GLU A 55 -9.34 2.48 -10.74
CA GLU A 55 -10.14 1.67 -11.65
C GLU A 55 -11.47 1.33 -10.97
N PRO A 56 -12.59 1.29 -11.71
CA PRO A 56 -13.85 0.78 -11.18
C PRO A 56 -13.83 -0.74 -11.13
N PRO A 57 -14.58 -1.38 -10.23
CA PRO A 57 -14.83 -2.82 -10.28
C PRO A 57 -15.69 -3.18 -11.49
N THR A 58 -15.60 -4.44 -11.96
CA THR A 58 -16.51 -4.98 -12.98
C THR A 58 -17.85 -5.37 -12.35
N ALA A 59 -17.83 -5.83 -11.09
CA ALA A 59 -19.01 -6.12 -10.29
C ALA A 59 -18.69 -5.96 -8.80
N GLY A 60 -19.75 -5.95 -7.97
CA GLY A 60 -19.62 -5.75 -6.53
C GLY A 60 -19.51 -4.30 -6.12
N SER A 61 -19.20 -4.06 -4.85
CA SER A 61 -19.15 -2.71 -4.28
C SER A 61 -18.00 -2.52 -3.30
N ILE A 62 -17.58 -1.27 -3.19
CA ILE A 62 -16.61 -0.81 -2.20
C ILE A 62 -17.29 0.29 -1.38
N ARG A 63 -17.32 0.14 -0.05
CA ARG A 63 -17.63 1.23 0.86
C ARG A 63 -16.33 1.71 1.49
N PHE A 64 -16.14 3.01 1.50
CA PHE A 64 -14.99 3.66 2.11
C PHE A 64 -15.46 4.57 3.25
N ARG A 65 -15.05 4.26 4.49
CA ARG A 65 -15.45 4.98 5.70
C ARG A 65 -16.98 5.18 5.80
N GLY A 66 -17.72 4.09 5.58
CA GLY A 66 -19.17 4.07 5.61
C GLY A 66 -19.90 4.64 4.37
N MET A 67 -19.19 5.29 3.45
CA MET A 67 -19.76 5.82 2.20
C MET A 67 -19.55 4.84 1.05
N GLU A 68 -20.59 4.62 0.25
CA GLU A 68 -20.46 3.82 -0.97
C GLU A 68 -19.67 4.59 -2.03
N VAL A 69 -18.67 3.93 -2.60
CA VAL A 69 -17.85 4.51 -3.67
C VAL A 69 -18.57 4.32 -5.00
N PRO A 70 -18.89 5.39 -5.74
CA PRO A 70 -19.54 5.27 -7.04
C PRO A 70 -18.72 4.40 -8.01
N SER A 71 -19.37 3.52 -8.76
CA SER A 71 -18.73 2.63 -9.74
C SER A 71 -18.12 3.35 -10.96
N GLY A 72 -18.39 4.63 -11.15
CA GLY A 72 -17.81 5.44 -12.21
C GLY A 72 -16.49 6.09 -11.81
N SER A 73 -16.58 7.21 -11.10
CA SER A 73 -15.40 7.96 -10.63
C SER A 73 -15.60 8.40 -9.18
N ALA A 74 -14.70 8.00 -8.32
CA ALA A 74 -14.73 8.45 -6.93
C ALA A 74 -14.48 9.97 -6.85
N PRO A 75 -15.24 10.71 -6.01
CA PRO A 75 -15.00 12.12 -5.75
C PRO A 75 -13.57 12.42 -5.34
N ILE A 76 -13.05 13.59 -5.71
CA ILE A 76 -11.66 13.98 -5.44
C ILE A 76 -11.37 14.00 -3.93
N GLU A 77 -12.36 14.29 -3.10
CA GLU A 77 -12.28 14.32 -1.65
C GLU A 77 -12.00 12.92 -1.07
N LEU A 78 -12.58 11.86 -1.65
CA LEU A 78 -12.28 10.48 -1.28
C LEU A 78 -10.91 10.07 -1.80
N ARG A 79 -10.61 10.34 -3.06
CA ARG A 79 -9.31 10.01 -3.68
C ARG A 79 -8.13 10.64 -2.95
N ARG A 80 -8.28 11.85 -2.42
CA ARG A 80 -7.25 12.55 -1.64
C ARG A 80 -6.96 11.93 -0.27
N GLN A 81 -7.83 11.07 0.22
CA GLN A 81 -7.63 10.37 1.50
C GLN A 81 -6.77 9.11 1.35
N VAL A 82 -6.61 8.60 0.13
CA VAL A 82 -5.87 7.38 -0.17
C VAL A 82 -4.62 7.73 -0.99
N THR A 83 -3.47 7.22 -0.60
CA THR A 83 -2.22 7.43 -1.33
C THR A 83 -1.52 6.09 -1.55
N THR A 84 -0.96 5.89 -2.74
CA THR A 84 -0.24 4.65 -3.08
C THR A 84 1.24 4.92 -3.32
N VAL A 85 2.08 4.08 -2.75
CA VAL A 85 3.49 3.93 -3.13
C VAL A 85 3.60 2.69 -3.99
N PHE A 86 3.93 2.87 -5.26
CA PHE A 86 4.06 1.79 -6.23
C PHE A 86 5.44 1.14 -6.18
N GLN A 87 5.54 -0.11 -6.61
CA GLN A 87 6.79 -0.86 -6.72
C GLN A 87 7.85 -0.12 -7.57
N ARG A 88 7.41 0.53 -8.65
CA ARG A 88 8.26 1.38 -9.51
C ARG A 88 7.72 2.79 -9.48
N PRO A 89 8.24 3.65 -8.59
CA PRO A 89 7.74 5.01 -8.47
C PRO A 89 8.13 5.84 -9.68
N VAL A 90 7.17 6.64 -10.16
CA VAL A 90 7.42 7.65 -11.18
C VAL A 90 7.64 9.00 -10.49
N LEU A 91 8.77 9.62 -10.77
CA LEU A 91 9.12 10.95 -10.27
C LEU A 91 9.06 11.97 -11.42
N LEU A 92 8.75 13.21 -11.07
CA LEU A 92 8.83 14.34 -12.00
C LEU A 92 10.30 14.62 -12.34
N ASP A 93 10.59 15.15 -13.53
CA ASP A 93 11.93 15.64 -13.87
C ASP A 93 12.20 16.97 -13.13
N ALA A 94 12.34 16.85 -11.84
CA ALA A 94 12.57 17.94 -10.90
C ALA A 94 13.52 17.46 -9.80
N ASP A 95 13.83 18.32 -8.84
CA ASP A 95 14.60 17.94 -7.66
C ASP A 95 13.77 17.12 -6.65
N VAL A 96 14.47 16.53 -5.66
CA VAL A 96 13.89 15.71 -4.60
C VAL A 96 12.82 16.48 -3.82
N THR A 97 13.11 17.72 -3.41
CA THR A 97 12.19 18.55 -2.65
C THR A 97 10.92 18.84 -3.43
N THR A 98 11.04 19.19 -4.71
CA THR A 98 9.89 19.42 -5.59
C THR A 98 9.02 18.17 -5.74
N ASN A 99 9.65 17.00 -5.90
CA ASN A 99 8.93 15.72 -5.94
C ASN A 99 8.21 15.41 -4.62
N ALA A 100 8.87 15.58 -3.49
CA ALA A 100 8.27 15.36 -2.17
C ALA A 100 7.08 16.29 -1.91
N CYS A 101 7.20 17.57 -2.28
CA CYS A 101 6.15 18.58 -2.10
C CYS A 101 4.98 18.46 -3.09
N TYR A 102 5.07 17.63 -4.12
CA TYR A 102 4.09 17.64 -5.22
C TYR A 102 2.65 17.46 -4.75
N GLY A 103 2.40 16.47 -3.87
CA GLY A 103 1.07 16.23 -3.31
C GLY A 103 0.54 17.38 -2.44
N LEU A 104 1.41 18.07 -1.72
CA LEU A 104 1.07 19.27 -0.94
C LEU A 104 0.67 20.43 -1.85
N ARG A 105 1.46 20.68 -2.90
CA ARG A 105 1.17 21.75 -3.89
C ARG A 105 -0.18 21.58 -4.56
N LEU A 106 -0.53 20.34 -4.96
CA LEU A 106 -1.85 20.02 -5.54
C LEU A 106 -3.03 20.28 -4.58
N ARG A 107 -2.74 20.33 -3.28
CA ARG A 107 -3.72 20.61 -2.22
C ARG A 107 -3.68 22.06 -1.74
N GLY A 108 -2.81 22.90 -2.31
CA GLY A 108 -2.60 24.28 -1.87
C GLY A 108 -1.95 24.39 -0.49
N LEU A 109 -1.27 23.34 -0.02
CA LEU A 109 -0.63 23.27 1.29
C LEU A 109 0.85 23.60 1.20
N ARG A 110 1.38 24.28 2.24
CA ARG A 110 2.82 24.53 2.44
C ARG A 110 3.21 23.97 3.80
N ARG A 111 4.24 23.10 3.82
CA ARG A 111 4.75 22.42 5.02
C ARG A 111 6.29 22.33 4.96
N ASP A 112 6.96 23.41 4.62
CA ASP A 112 8.39 23.42 4.27
C ASP A 112 9.28 22.84 5.37
N ALA A 113 9.00 23.12 6.66
CA ALA A 113 9.74 22.53 7.78
C ALA A 113 9.52 21.01 7.89
N GLN A 114 8.29 20.54 7.73
CA GLN A 114 7.96 19.11 7.79
C GLN A 114 8.57 18.34 6.60
N VAL A 115 8.59 18.96 5.42
CA VAL A 115 9.26 18.41 4.23
C VAL A 115 10.73 18.16 4.51
N ARG A 116 11.44 19.17 5.06
CA ARG A 116 12.85 19.04 5.39
C ARG A 116 13.10 17.93 6.40
N VAL A 117 12.37 17.95 7.51
CA VAL A 117 12.50 16.93 8.57
C VAL A 117 12.26 15.52 8.00
N LEU A 118 11.20 15.32 7.21
CA LEU A 118 10.92 14.00 6.65
C LEU A 118 12.00 13.58 5.64
N LEU A 119 12.48 14.48 4.78
CA LEU A 119 13.55 14.16 3.83
C LEU A 119 14.87 13.80 4.54
N GLU A 120 15.19 14.46 5.65
CA GLU A 120 16.34 14.08 6.50
C GLU A 120 16.15 12.69 7.09
N ARG A 121 14.95 12.39 7.62
CA ARG A 121 14.64 11.09 8.22
C ARG A 121 14.69 9.94 7.22
N VAL A 122 14.23 10.14 5.98
CA VAL A 122 14.35 9.12 4.92
C VAL A 122 15.76 9.07 4.30
N GLY A 123 16.74 9.74 4.89
CA GLY A 123 18.14 9.75 4.43
C GLY A 123 18.35 10.49 3.11
N LEU A 124 17.49 11.45 2.77
CA LEU A 124 17.56 12.25 1.54
C LEU A 124 18.01 13.70 1.79
N GLY A 125 18.40 14.05 3.01
CA GLY A 125 18.87 15.38 3.37
C GLY A 125 19.94 15.94 2.42
N PRO A 126 21.06 15.23 2.15
CA PRO A 126 22.11 15.67 1.22
C PRO A 126 21.64 15.76 -0.24
N LEU A 127 20.52 15.10 -0.59
CA LEU A 127 20.03 14.99 -1.96
C LEU A 127 18.83 15.90 -2.26
N MET A 128 18.42 16.78 -1.34
CA MET A 128 17.21 17.62 -1.48
C MET A 128 17.16 18.40 -2.79
N HIS A 129 18.31 18.87 -3.28
CA HIS A 129 18.44 19.64 -4.52
C HIS A 129 18.89 18.79 -5.73
N SER A 130 19.09 17.48 -5.54
CA SER A 130 19.48 16.57 -6.62
C SER A 130 18.30 16.30 -7.54
N ARG A 131 18.57 16.23 -8.86
CA ARG A 131 17.57 15.86 -9.86
C ARG A 131 17.16 14.39 -9.71
N ALA A 132 15.86 14.10 -9.80
CA ALA A 132 15.28 12.75 -9.65
C ALA A 132 15.95 11.71 -10.57
N ARG A 133 16.34 12.07 -11.79
CA ARG A 133 17.02 11.20 -12.76
C ARG A 133 18.42 10.71 -12.32
N ARG A 134 19.00 11.31 -11.28
CA ARG A 134 20.32 10.90 -10.74
C ARG A 134 20.19 9.96 -9.54
N LEU A 135 18.99 9.70 -9.08
CA LEU A 135 18.73 8.90 -7.90
C LEU A 135 18.83 7.40 -8.21
N SER A 136 19.36 6.64 -7.27
CA SER A 136 19.24 5.18 -7.24
C SER A 136 17.79 4.75 -7.06
N ALA A 137 17.48 3.48 -7.35
CA ALA A 137 16.13 2.94 -7.16
C ALA A 137 15.64 3.08 -5.71
N GLY A 138 16.52 2.85 -4.72
CA GLY A 138 16.19 3.01 -3.31
C GLY A 138 15.90 4.47 -2.92
N GLU A 139 16.68 5.42 -3.44
CA GLU A 139 16.44 6.85 -3.23
C GLU A 139 15.11 7.28 -3.87
N MET A 140 14.82 6.84 -5.10
CA MET A 140 13.52 7.11 -5.74
C MET A 140 12.35 6.58 -4.92
N GLN A 141 12.50 5.38 -4.34
CA GLN A 141 11.47 4.78 -3.48
C GLN A 141 11.25 5.61 -2.21
N ARG A 142 12.34 6.09 -1.57
CA ARG A 142 12.24 6.96 -0.40
C ARG A 142 11.62 8.32 -0.72
N VAL A 143 11.90 8.90 -1.89
CA VAL A 143 11.22 10.13 -2.35
C VAL A 143 9.72 9.89 -2.53
N ALA A 144 9.33 8.76 -3.15
CA ALA A 144 7.93 8.40 -3.34
C ALA A 144 7.20 8.19 -2.00
N LEU A 145 7.87 7.53 -1.04
CA LEU A 145 7.36 7.37 0.31
C LEU A 145 7.18 8.73 1.01
N ALA A 146 8.21 9.60 0.99
CA ALA A 146 8.11 10.93 1.57
C ALA A 146 6.96 11.74 0.95
N ARG A 147 6.81 11.72 -0.38
CA ARG A 147 5.70 12.36 -1.10
C ARG A 147 4.33 11.83 -0.64
N ALA A 148 4.24 10.53 -0.37
CA ALA A 148 3.01 9.89 0.09
C ALA A 148 2.67 10.26 1.53
N LEU A 149 3.65 10.31 2.43
CA LEU A 149 3.46 10.58 3.86
C LEU A 149 3.20 12.06 4.16
N LEU A 150 3.84 12.98 3.42
CA LEU A 150 3.68 14.44 3.62
C LEU A 150 2.24 14.94 3.48
N VAL A 151 1.40 14.24 2.76
CA VAL A 151 -0.02 14.59 2.61
C VAL A 151 -0.90 14.05 3.74
N GLU A 152 -0.30 13.33 4.70
CA GLU A 152 -0.99 12.72 5.86
C GLU A 152 -2.24 11.95 5.43
N PRO A 153 -2.09 10.90 4.61
CA PRO A 153 -3.23 10.17 4.08
C PRO A 153 -3.96 9.40 5.19
N ARG A 154 -5.27 9.22 5.05
CA ARG A 154 -6.03 8.28 5.91
C ARG A 154 -5.68 6.84 5.62
N VAL A 155 -5.35 6.55 4.35
CA VAL A 155 -4.94 5.21 3.91
C VAL A 155 -3.66 5.31 3.09
N LEU A 156 -2.70 4.46 3.44
CA LEU A 156 -1.46 4.26 2.69
C LEU A 156 -1.47 2.85 2.08
N LEU A 157 -1.49 2.80 0.77
CA LEU A 157 -1.38 1.57 0.00
C LEU A 157 0.07 1.38 -0.43
N LEU A 158 0.66 0.23 -0.13
CA LEU A 158 2.05 -0.08 -0.42
C LEU A 158 2.12 -1.29 -1.37
N ASP A 159 2.53 -1.05 -2.61
CA ASP A 159 2.69 -2.10 -3.63
C ASP A 159 4.16 -2.46 -3.73
N GLU A 160 4.58 -3.57 -3.09
CA GLU A 160 5.96 -4.06 -3.07
C GLU A 160 6.99 -2.95 -2.73
N PRO A 161 6.80 -2.18 -1.64
CA PRO A 161 7.50 -0.92 -1.40
C PRO A 161 9.01 -1.06 -1.20
N THR A 162 9.49 -2.28 -0.97
CA THR A 162 10.89 -2.60 -0.67
C THR A 162 11.51 -3.58 -1.66
N ALA A 163 10.83 -3.87 -2.78
CA ALA A 163 11.37 -4.76 -3.79
C ALA A 163 12.70 -4.21 -4.34
N ASN A 164 13.70 -5.08 -4.41
CA ASN A 164 15.05 -4.77 -4.90
C ASN A 164 15.82 -3.74 -4.05
N LEU A 165 15.45 -3.54 -2.79
CA LEU A 165 16.20 -2.71 -1.85
C LEU A 165 17.11 -3.58 -0.97
N ASP A 166 18.22 -3.00 -0.56
CA ASP A 166 19.09 -3.60 0.45
C ASP A 166 18.42 -3.60 1.84
N PRO A 167 18.89 -4.45 2.77
CA PRO A 167 18.28 -4.63 4.09
C PRO A 167 18.21 -3.33 4.92
N TYR A 168 19.16 -2.42 4.76
CA TYR A 168 19.16 -1.14 5.48
C TYR A 168 17.99 -0.27 5.02
N ASN A 169 17.80 -0.11 3.70
CA ASN A 169 16.70 0.65 3.14
C ASN A 169 15.33 0.01 3.43
N VAL A 170 15.25 -1.32 3.47
CA VAL A 170 14.05 -2.04 3.90
C VAL A 170 13.68 -1.65 5.33
N GLY A 171 14.62 -1.78 6.29
CA GLY A 171 14.39 -1.44 7.69
C GLY A 171 13.95 0.01 7.88
N LEU A 172 14.62 0.94 7.20
CA LEU A 172 14.29 2.36 7.26
C LEU A 172 12.86 2.67 6.78
N ILE A 173 12.42 2.06 5.67
CA ILE A 173 11.05 2.24 5.16
C ILE A 173 10.02 1.66 6.14
N GLU A 174 10.26 0.47 6.68
CA GLU A 174 9.37 -0.19 7.65
C GLU A 174 9.22 0.65 8.92
N GLU A 175 10.32 1.19 9.45
CA GLU A 175 10.33 2.04 10.64
C GLU A 175 9.53 3.32 10.42
N ILE A 176 9.79 4.05 9.32
CA ILE A 176 9.13 5.32 8.99
C ILE A 176 7.63 5.12 8.80
N VAL A 177 7.22 4.05 8.06
CA VAL A 177 5.79 3.73 7.90
C VAL A 177 5.16 3.39 9.24
N GLY A 178 5.81 2.54 10.05
CA GLY A 178 5.30 2.16 11.36
C GLY A 178 5.13 3.34 12.32
N GLU A 179 6.08 4.27 12.33
CA GLU A 179 6.00 5.49 13.14
C GLU A 179 4.90 6.43 12.65
N HIS A 180 4.80 6.65 11.34
CA HIS A 180 3.73 7.46 10.75
C HIS A 180 2.33 6.92 11.12
N CYS A 181 2.14 5.58 11.06
CA CYS A 181 0.88 4.95 11.45
C CYS A 181 0.55 5.21 12.91
N ARG A 182 1.53 5.08 13.82
CA ARG A 182 1.30 5.34 15.25
C ARG A 182 0.96 6.80 15.53
N GLN A 183 1.57 7.74 14.80
CA GLN A 183 1.37 9.18 15.01
C GLN A 183 0.04 9.69 14.43
N HIS A 184 -0.39 9.15 13.28
CA HIS A 184 -1.52 9.68 12.52
C HIS A 184 -2.73 8.75 12.44
N GLY A 185 -2.64 7.54 12.98
CA GLY A 185 -3.72 6.55 12.87
C GLY A 185 -3.98 6.11 11.43
N THR A 186 -2.97 6.19 10.55
CA THR A 186 -3.10 5.84 9.13
C THR A 186 -3.32 4.34 8.97
N THR A 187 -4.37 3.96 8.24
CA THR A 187 -4.60 2.57 7.80
C THR A 187 -3.59 2.20 6.73
N VAL A 188 -2.96 1.02 6.83
CA VAL A 188 -2.00 0.54 5.83
C VAL A 188 -2.48 -0.75 5.21
N ILE A 189 -2.42 -0.83 3.88
CA ILE A 189 -2.57 -2.09 3.14
C ILE A 189 -1.27 -2.30 2.37
N LEU A 190 -0.52 -3.31 2.78
CA LEU A 190 0.74 -3.74 2.17
C LEU A 190 0.48 -4.94 1.28
N VAL A 191 0.87 -4.90 0.02
CA VAL A 191 0.99 -6.11 -0.81
C VAL A 191 2.47 -6.40 -1.04
N THR A 192 2.87 -7.65 -0.81
CA THR A 192 4.25 -8.07 -0.94
C THR A 192 4.35 -9.58 -1.16
N HIS A 193 5.42 -10.01 -1.82
CA HIS A 193 5.81 -11.43 -1.85
C HIS A 193 6.77 -11.78 -0.69
N ASN A 194 7.25 -10.78 0.04
CA ASN A 194 8.15 -10.97 1.18
C ASN A 194 7.36 -11.24 2.47
N ILE A 195 7.25 -12.52 2.83
CA ILE A 195 6.54 -12.99 4.02
C ILE A 195 7.12 -12.41 5.32
N PHE A 196 8.43 -12.19 5.38
CA PHE A 196 9.08 -11.62 6.56
C PHE A 196 8.69 -10.15 6.76
N GLN A 197 8.53 -9.40 5.66
CA GLN A 197 8.03 -8.03 5.72
C GLN A 197 6.59 -7.99 6.24
N ALA A 198 5.72 -8.84 5.71
CA ALA A 198 4.34 -8.96 6.19
C ALA A 198 4.29 -9.25 7.69
N LYS A 199 5.11 -10.21 8.16
CA LYS A 199 5.20 -10.60 9.57
C LYS A 199 5.62 -9.44 10.49
N ARG A 200 6.53 -8.55 10.03
CA ARG A 200 7.00 -7.41 10.85
C ARG A 200 6.02 -6.24 10.84
N MET A 201 5.37 -5.98 9.71
CA MET A 201 4.63 -4.74 9.51
C MET A 201 3.13 -4.83 9.80
N ALA A 202 2.53 -6.04 9.69
CA ALA A 202 1.08 -6.17 9.70
C ALA A 202 0.53 -6.79 10.99
N GLU A 203 -0.68 -6.38 11.35
CA GLU A 203 -1.48 -6.96 12.43
C GLU A 203 -2.33 -8.14 11.93
N ARG A 204 -2.82 -8.03 10.69
CA ARG A 204 -3.48 -9.12 9.97
C ARG A 204 -2.75 -9.38 8.65
N THR A 205 -2.70 -10.66 8.30
CA THR A 205 -2.08 -11.12 7.05
C THR A 205 -3.03 -12.05 6.33
N GLY A 206 -3.08 -11.92 5.00
CA GLY A 206 -3.85 -12.82 4.15
C GLY A 206 -3.02 -13.32 2.97
N LEU A 207 -3.33 -14.54 2.50
CA LEU A 207 -2.77 -15.10 1.27
C LEU A 207 -3.73 -14.86 0.11
N MET A 208 -3.22 -14.27 -0.96
CA MET A 208 -3.93 -14.15 -2.24
C MET A 208 -3.38 -15.17 -3.24
N LEU A 209 -4.27 -15.96 -3.82
CA LEU A 209 -3.99 -16.87 -4.93
C LEU A 209 -5.05 -16.69 -6.01
N SER A 210 -4.64 -16.56 -7.25
CA SER A 210 -5.55 -16.54 -8.43
C SER A 210 -6.73 -15.57 -8.31
N GLY A 211 -6.52 -14.41 -7.71
CA GLY A 211 -7.55 -13.37 -7.55
C GLY A 211 -8.42 -13.50 -6.31
N GLU A 212 -8.18 -14.48 -5.46
CA GLU A 212 -8.95 -14.74 -4.24
C GLU A 212 -8.08 -14.59 -2.99
N ILE A 213 -8.69 -14.19 -1.86
CA ILE A 213 -8.06 -14.29 -0.54
C ILE A 213 -8.42 -15.65 0.04
N VAL A 214 -7.46 -16.57 0.08
CA VAL A 214 -7.70 -17.95 0.54
C VAL A 214 -7.69 -18.08 2.05
N GLU A 215 -6.94 -17.23 2.73
CA GLU A 215 -6.93 -17.12 4.18
C GLU A 215 -6.63 -15.69 4.60
N LEU A 216 -7.26 -15.23 5.66
CA LEU A 216 -7.04 -13.91 6.28
C LEU A 216 -7.23 -14.04 7.79
N GLY A 217 -6.21 -13.68 8.56
CA GLY A 217 -6.26 -13.79 10.01
C GLY A 217 -5.25 -12.88 10.71
N ALA A 218 -5.21 -12.97 12.06
CA ALA A 218 -4.15 -12.33 12.82
C ALA A 218 -2.78 -12.82 12.31
N THR A 219 -1.83 -11.90 12.17
CA THR A 219 -0.51 -12.23 11.59
C THR A 219 0.16 -13.38 12.33
N LYS A 220 0.07 -13.39 13.67
CA LYS A 220 0.61 -14.50 14.46
C LYS A 220 0.02 -15.84 14.05
N ASP A 221 -1.31 -15.94 14.00
CA ASP A 221 -2.01 -17.20 13.70
C ASP A 221 -1.73 -17.64 12.25
N PHE A 222 -1.72 -16.68 11.31
CA PHE A 222 -1.42 -16.93 9.90
C PHE A 222 -0.04 -17.59 9.71
N PHE A 223 0.98 -17.18 10.47
CA PHE A 223 2.34 -17.73 10.35
C PHE A 223 2.59 -18.96 11.21
N GLU A 224 1.97 -19.09 12.39
CA GLU A 224 2.24 -20.16 13.34
C GLU A 224 1.27 -21.35 13.17
N THR A 225 0.02 -21.07 12.83
CA THR A 225 -1.06 -22.09 12.73
C THR A 225 -1.99 -21.79 11.55
N PRO A 226 -1.45 -21.80 10.30
CA PRO A 226 -2.28 -21.56 9.11
C PRO A 226 -3.39 -22.60 9.02
N ARG A 227 -4.61 -22.15 8.71
CA ARG A 227 -5.81 -23.00 8.63
C ARG A 227 -5.99 -23.62 7.26
N ASP A 228 -5.62 -22.88 6.20
CA ASP A 228 -5.71 -23.37 4.82
C ASP A 228 -4.41 -24.11 4.45
N PRO A 229 -4.49 -25.35 3.94
CA PRO A 229 -3.29 -26.10 3.51
C PRO A 229 -2.47 -25.38 2.46
N ARG A 230 -3.09 -24.52 1.61
CA ARG A 230 -2.39 -23.70 0.61
C ARG A 230 -1.54 -22.64 1.27
N THR A 231 -2.02 -22.04 2.37
CA THR A 231 -1.23 -21.10 3.18
C THR A 231 -0.02 -21.78 3.78
N ALA A 232 -0.21 -22.96 4.38
CA ALA A 232 0.89 -23.74 4.93
C ALA A 232 1.93 -24.10 3.87
N ALA A 233 1.52 -24.52 2.67
CA ALA A 233 2.40 -24.82 1.55
C ALA A 233 3.14 -23.56 1.06
N PHE A 234 2.44 -22.42 0.91
CA PHE A 234 3.05 -21.16 0.52
C PHE A 234 4.14 -20.70 1.51
N LEU A 235 3.88 -20.81 2.82
CA LEU A 235 4.82 -20.42 3.86
C LEU A 235 6.08 -21.30 3.90
N ARG A 236 5.98 -22.57 3.48
CA ARG A 236 7.15 -23.47 3.33
C ARG A 236 7.90 -23.26 2.01
N GLY A 237 7.36 -22.45 1.08
CA GLY A 237 7.93 -22.26 -0.24
C GLY A 237 7.54 -23.35 -1.27
N ASP A 238 6.58 -24.21 -0.95
CA ASP A 238 6.14 -25.32 -1.83
C ASP A 238 5.24 -24.81 -3.00
N ILE A 239 4.59 -23.64 -2.87
CA ILE A 239 3.81 -22.99 -3.92
C ILE A 239 4.67 -21.93 -4.58
N VAL A 240 5.14 -22.25 -5.76
CA VAL A 240 5.72 -21.29 -6.72
C VAL A 240 4.61 -20.98 -7.71
N GLY A 241 4.19 -19.72 -7.82
CA GLY A 241 3.11 -19.26 -8.68
C GLY A 241 3.40 -19.41 -10.17
#